data_e75904c7b8bf9a68b37da8dc57f65e27
#
_entry.id   e75904c7b8bf9a68b37da8dc57f65e27
#
_cell.length_a   1.000
_cell.length_b   1.000
_cell.length_c   1.000
_cell.angle_alpha   90.00
_cell.angle_beta   90.00
_cell.angle_gamma   90.00
#
_symmetry.space_group_name_H-M   'P 1'
#
loop_
_entity.id
_entity.type
_entity.pdbx_description
1 polymer ?
#
loop_
_entity_poly.entity_id
_entity_poly.type
_entity_poly.pdbx_seq_one_letter_code
_entity_poly.pdbx_strand_id
1 'polypeptide(L)'
;MARALSHVTVIFSAVALSACSFSMDSLWPSLAGDRSSADAPAVTQAMKAIPIAPSQGERRNQPLIGAAAPPNLGTTNFVPPTITPGQSTGTFVGQKTNLLRAELQRMRQQIRKQNTTLQGIRRETGTHSLAYHSAIASINSRLQVGTTPGNPYMVNQWNVAQSGLSNIDRDVSQMNSLANSVAGTSTMSAYLLETTRAAYGLSGAVEADHRQLAILEDEVNRTVVLIDRLLNELSEDINRQTAYVAAERSNLTALSLAIKNGESLGNSLANRAYATAAPIAAVGINSDTARTAGRRPLVVIRFDRPNVSYQQALYTAVSRVLQRRPQAGFDLIAVASGQGSAAQVTVASNKSKRNAETVLRSLSEMGLPLQRVRLSAMTSADAKSNEVHLYVR
;
A
#
# COMPACT_ATOMS: atom_id res chain seq x y z
N MET A 1 -21.56 18.15 -61.91
CA MET A 1 -22.51 18.05 -60.80
C MET A 1 -22.85 16.59 -60.60
N ALA A 2 -22.28 15.88 -59.68
CA ALA A 2 -22.81 14.63 -59.10
C ALA A 2 -21.87 14.23 -57.96
N ARG A 3 -22.36 14.26 -56.73
CA ARG A 3 -21.69 13.86 -55.48
C ARG A 3 -21.74 12.33 -55.40
N ALA A 4 -20.59 11.66 -55.23
CA ALA A 4 -20.50 10.27 -54.86
C ALA A 4 -20.28 10.17 -53.32
N LEU A 5 -21.28 9.61 -52.62
CA LEU A 5 -21.18 9.18 -51.22
C LEU A 5 -20.41 7.85 -51.15
N SER A 6 -19.34 7.81 -50.39
CA SER A 6 -18.63 6.58 -50.09
C SER A 6 -19.08 6.07 -48.73
N HIS A 7 -19.72 4.90 -48.70
CA HIS A 7 -20.10 4.18 -47.46
C HIS A 7 -18.88 3.41 -46.94
N VAL A 8 -18.42 3.75 -45.74
CA VAL A 8 -17.44 2.98 -44.98
C VAL A 8 -18.19 1.96 -44.13
N THR A 9 -18.06 0.69 -44.48
CA THR A 9 -18.60 -0.44 -43.72
C THR A 9 -17.62 -0.80 -42.63
N VAL A 10 -18.00 -0.60 -41.38
CA VAL A 10 -17.23 -1.03 -40.20
C VAL A 10 -17.60 -2.47 -39.89
N ILE A 11 -16.63 -3.39 -40.03
CA ILE A 11 -16.74 -4.80 -39.65
C ILE A 11 -16.32 -4.92 -38.19
N PHE A 12 -17.28 -5.24 -37.31
CA PHE A 12 -17.03 -5.59 -35.91
C PHE A 12 -16.65 -7.07 -35.83
N SER A 13 -15.38 -7.37 -35.58
CA SER A 13 -14.93 -8.72 -35.23
C SER A 13 -15.03 -8.93 -33.72
N ALA A 14 -15.98 -9.75 -33.29
CA ALA A 14 -16.10 -10.23 -31.94
C ALA A 14 -15.04 -11.31 -31.69
N VAL A 15 -14.04 -11.03 -30.83
CA VAL A 15 -13.10 -12.02 -30.33
C VAL A 15 -13.65 -12.61 -29.04
N ALA A 16 -14.02 -13.90 -29.09
CA ALA A 16 -14.41 -14.68 -27.94
C ALA A 16 -13.16 -15.02 -27.11
N LEU A 17 -13.05 -14.47 -25.90
CA LEU A 17 -12.06 -14.87 -24.89
C LEU A 17 -12.52 -16.17 -24.20
N SER A 18 -11.93 -17.29 -24.57
CA SER A 18 -12.00 -18.53 -23.81
C SER A 18 -11.10 -18.44 -22.59
N ALA A 19 -11.70 -18.34 -21.40
CA ALA A 19 -11.01 -18.41 -20.12
C ALA A 19 -10.59 -19.86 -19.83
N CYS A 20 -9.30 -20.17 -19.97
CA CYS A 20 -8.72 -21.40 -19.41
C CYS A 20 -8.45 -21.18 -17.93
N SER A 21 -9.26 -21.80 -17.08
CA SER A 21 -9.00 -21.94 -15.65
C SER A 21 -7.84 -22.93 -15.46
N PHE A 22 -6.65 -22.40 -15.18
CA PHE A 22 -5.53 -23.22 -14.69
C PHE A 22 -5.66 -23.37 -13.17
N SER A 23 -5.95 -24.59 -12.72
CA SER A 23 -5.87 -24.94 -11.32
C SER A 23 -4.40 -25.08 -10.91
N MET A 24 -3.96 -24.28 -9.95
CA MET A 24 -2.57 -24.19 -9.45
C MET A 24 -2.19 -25.29 -8.44
N ASP A 25 -2.86 -26.45 -8.45
CA ASP A 25 -2.67 -27.47 -7.41
C ASP A 25 -1.72 -28.62 -7.76
N SER A 26 -0.99 -28.57 -8.89
CA SER A 26 -0.17 -29.71 -9.31
C SER A 26 1.33 -29.46 -9.50
N LEU A 27 1.91 -28.37 -8.98
CA LEU A 27 3.33 -28.05 -9.19
C LEU A 27 4.22 -27.98 -7.95
N TRP A 28 3.76 -28.50 -6.79
CA TRP A 28 4.63 -28.63 -5.62
C TRP A 28 4.78 -30.10 -5.24
N PRO A 29 5.98 -30.72 -5.38
CA PRO A 29 6.23 -32.01 -4.78
C PRO A 29 6.24 -31.86 -3.25
N SER A 30 5.33 -32.58 -2.57
CA SER A 30 5.26 -32.65 -1.12
C SER A 30 6.54 -33.28 -0.57
N LEU A 31 7.38 -32.50 0.07
CA LEU A 31 8.49 -32.93 0.90
C LEU A 31 7.99 -33.22 2.33
N ALA A 32 7.06 -34.12 2.47
CA ALA A 32 6.70 -34.73 3.74
C ALA A 32 7.26 -36.17 3.77
N GLY A 33 8.50 -36.32 4.21
CA GLY A 33 9.07 -37.59 4.57
C GLY A 33 8.47 -38.06 5.88
N ASP A 34 7.72 -39.18 5.84
CA ASP A 34 7.36 -39.99 6.98
C ASP A 34 8.60 -40.34 7.80
N ARG A 35 8.63 -39.99 9.07
CA ARG A 35 9.51 -40.56 10.05
C ARG A 35 8.70 -41.08 11.21
N SER A 36 8.63 -42.43 11.25
CA SER A 36 8.14 -43.25 12.33
C SER A 36 8.76 -42.87 13.66
N SER A 37 7.92 -42.88 14.69
CA SER A 37 8.24 -42.82 16.09
C SER A 37 9.23 -43.92 16.52
N ALA A 38 10.33 -43.52 17.15
CA ALA A 38 11.09 -44.36 18.06
C ALA A 38 11.76 -43.51 19.14
N ASP A 39 11.40 -43.77 20.36
CA ASP A 39 12.04 -43.57 21.66
C ASP A 39 13.21 -42.57 21.77
N ALA A 40 13.02 -41.52 22.58
CA ALA A 40 14.11 -40.79 23.20
C ALA A 40 13.80 -40.51 24.69
N PRO A 41 14.76 -40.69 25.59
CA PRO A 41 14.55 -40.56 27.03
C PRO A 41 14.44 -39.12 27.50
N ALA A 42 13.59 -38.93 28.50
CA ALA A 42 13.40 -37.66 29.21
C ALA A 42 14.68 -37.18 29.89
N VAL A 43 15.20 -36.03 29.49
CA VAL A 43 16.20 -35.28 30.27
C VAL A 43 15.50 -34.10 30.90
N THR A 44 15.20 -34.23 32.19
CA THR A 44 14.72 -33.18 33.05
C THR A 44 15.88 -32.25 33.38
N GLN A 45 16.04 -31.10 32.69
CA GLN A 45 16.88 -30.02 33.17
C GLN A 45 16.00 -28.88 33.66
N ALA A 46 16.09 -28.65 34.96
CA ALA A 46 15.49 -27.53 35.65
C ALA A 46 16.07 -26.21 35.09
N MET A 47 15.31 -25.48 34.28
CA MET A 47 15.62 -24.11 33.90
C MET A 47 15.38 -23.19 35.10
N LYS A 48 16.48 -22.70 35.67
CA LYS A 48 16.55 -21.63 36.67
C LYS A 48 15.83 -20.39 36.11
N ALA A 49 14.76 -19.98 36.77
CA ALA A 49 14.00 -18.80 36.40
C ALA A 49 14.88 -17.56 36.44
N ILE A 50 15.11 -16.92 35.31
CA ILE A 50 15.68 -15.57 35.21
C ILE A 50 14.55 -14.60 35.62
N PRO A 51 14.77 -13.67 36.59
CA PRO A 51 13.77 -12.69 36.92
C PRO A 51 13.58 -11.75 35.72
N ILE A 52 12.40 -11.79 35.11
CA ILE A 52 11.98 -10.83 34.11
C ILE A 52 11.75 -9.52 34.84
N ALA A 53 12.67 -8.56 34.67
CA ALA A 53 12.44 -7.19 35.05
C ALA A 53 11.15 -6.71 34.37
N PRO A 54 10.27 -5.97 35.06
CA PRO A 54 9.06 -5.45 34.42
C PRO A 54 9.46 -4.56 33.27
N SER A 55 9.14 -5.00 32.05
CA SER A 55 9.24 -4.18 30.85
C SER A 55 8.44 -2.90 31.13
N GLN A 56 9.15 -1.76 31.23
CA GLN A 56 8.51 -0.46 31.22
C GLN A 56 7.63 -0.43 29.99
N GLY A 57 6.31 -0.37 30.21
CA GLY A 57 5.32 -0.33 29.16
C GLY A 57 5.74 0.75 28.18
N GLU A 58 6.06 0.36 26.96
CA GLU A 58 6.14 1.27 25.85
C GLU A 58 4.85 2.09 25.88
N ARG A 59 4.97 3.32 26.33
CA ARG A 59 3.95 4.32 26.08
C ARG A 59 3.87 4.38 24.56
N ARG A 60 2.88 3.67 24.00
CA ARG A 60 2.47 3.94 22.63
C ARG A 60 2.19 5.42 22.58
N ASN A 61 3.15 6.17 22.11
CA ASN A 61 2.92 7.51 21.66
C ASN A 61 1.81 7.37 20.62
N GLN A 62 0.59 7.74 20.99
CA GLN A 62 -0.45 8.01 20.01
C GLN A 62 0.20 8.96 19.01
N PRO A 63 0.13 8.68 17.70
CA PRO A 63 0.69 9.62 16.75
C PRO A 63 0.02 10.95 17.03
N LEU A 64 0.80 11.92 17.49
CA LEU A 64 0.54 13.31 17.20
C LEU A 64 0.02 13.35 15.77
N ILE A 65 -0.87 14.28 15.40
CA ILE A 65 -1.15 14.60 14.00
C ILE A 65 0.18 15.08 13.43
N GLY A 66 1.08 14.15 13.23
CA GLY A 66 2.43 14.35 12.76
C GLY A 66 2.57 13.48 11.52
N ALA A 67 3.07 14.06 10.45
CA ALA A 67 3.44 13.34 9.26
C ALA A 67 4.24 12.09 9.66
N ALA A 68 3.88 10.94 9.11
CA ALA A 68 4.70 9.73 9.26
C ALA A 68 6.10 10.02 8.72
N ALA A 69 7.13 9.42 9.32
CA ALA A 69 8.48 9.54 8.75
C ALA A 69 8.45 9.11 7.27
N PRO A 70 9.17 9.82 6.37
CA PRO A 70 9.21 9.45 4.97
C PRO A 70 9.77 8.04 4.84
N PRO A 71 9.19 7.19 3.98
CA PRO A 71 9.68 5.85 3.77
C PRO A 71 11.08 5.90 3.14
N ASN A 72 11.96 5.01 3.60
CA ASN A 72 13.30 4.91 3.03
C ASN A 72 13.21 4.50 1.55
N LEU A 73 13.89 5.23 0.70
CA LEU A 73 14.12 4.87 -0.69
C LEU A 73 15.30 3.87 -0.78
N GLY A 74 15.31 3.07 -1.83
CA GLY A 74 16.45 2.21 -2.13
C GLY A 74 17.73 3.00 -2.31
N THR A 75 18.86 2.42 -1.90
CA THR A 75 20.17 3.07 -1.95
C THR A 75 21.11 2.44 -2.98
N THR A 76 20.67 1.38 -3.64
CA THR A 76 21.51 0.64 -4.59
C THR A 76 21.85 1.49 -5.80
N ASN A 77 23.13 1.51 -6.15
CA ASN A 77 23.65 2.09 -7.38
C ASN A 77 23.86 0.96 -8.40
N PHE A 78 23.04 0.93 -9.45
CA PHE A 78 23.03 -0.13 -10.45
C PHE A 78 24.06 0.14 -11.55
N VAL A 79 25.30 -0.33 -11.32
CA VAL A 79 26.38 -0.20 -12.30
C VAL A 79 26.50 -1.48 -13.10
N PRO A 80 26.27 -1.48 -14.43
CA PRO A 80 26.42 -2.67 -15.25
C PRO A 80 27.88 -3.14 -15.34
N PRO A 81 28.13 -4.47 -15.35
CA PRO A 81 29.46 -5.04 -15.39
C PRO A 81 30.23 -4.61 -16.65
N THR A 82 31.54 -4.72 -16.64
CA THR A 82 32.39 -4.46 -17.81
C THR A 82 32.18 -5.54 -18.87
N ILE A 83 32.33 -5.19 -20.15
CA ILE A 83 32.27 -6.14 -21.26
C ILE A 83 33.70 -6.48 -21.70
N THR A 84 33.94 -7.76 -21.85
CA THR A 84 35.25 -8.26 -22.38
C THR A 84 35.38 -7.97 -23.85
N PRO A 85 36.47 -7.35 -24.32
CA PRO A 85 36.71 -7.13 -25.72
C PRO A 85 36.80 -8.48 -26.48
N GLY A 86 36.14 -8.56 -27.62
CA GLY A 86 36.21 -9.73 -28.48
C GLY A 86 37.37 -9.64 -29.50
N GLN A 87 37.96 -10.79 -29.84
CA GLN A 87 38.91 -10.89 -30.94
C GLN A 87 38.17 -11.27 -32.21
N SER A 88 38.59 -10.73 -33.34
CA SER A 88 38.05 -11.13 -34.65
C SER A 88 38.59 -12.51 -35.04
N THR A 89 37.68 -13.45 -35.29
CA THR A 89 38.02 -14.80 -35.75
C THR A 89 37.91 -14.94 -37.27
N GLY A 90 37.38 -13.92 -37.97
CA GLY A 90 37.14 -13.95 -39.42
C GLY A 90 35.95 -14.82 -39.82
N THR A 91 35.32 -15.55 -38.90
CA THR A 91 34.19 -16.43 -39.19
C THR A 91 32.85 -15.64 -39.17
N PHE A 92 31.81 -16.23 -39.76
CA PHE A 92 30.45 -15.70 -39.68
C PHE A 92 29.95 -15.65 -38.23
N VAL A 93 30.27 -16.68 -37.43
CA VAL A 93 29.90 -16.74 -36.01
C VAL A 93 30.59 -15.66 -35.20
N GLY A 94 31.87 -15.41 -35.45
CA GLY A 94 32.63 -14.32 -34.82
C GLY A 94 32.06 -12.94 -35.15
N GLN A 95 31.63 -12.72 -36.41
CA GLN A 95 30.92 -11.49 -36.79
C GLN A 95 29.59 -11.34 -36.01
N LYS A 96 28.79 -12.42 -35.91
CA LYS A 96 27.54 -12.44 -35.15
C LYS A 96 27.78 -12.15 -33.66
N THR A 97 28.81 -12.76 -33.07
CA THR A 97 29.22 -12.52 -31.69
C THR A 97 29.58 -11.05 -31.44
N ASN A 98 30.27 -10.40 -32.36
CA ASN A 98 30.61 -8.99 -32.31
C ASN A 98 29.36 -8.10 -32.38
N LEU A 99 28.36 -8.45 -33.20
CA LEU A 99 27.07 -7.74 -33.25
C LEU A 99 26.30 -7.85 -31.90
N LEU A 100 26.25 -9.06 -31.34
CA LEU A 100 25.60 -9.28 -30.03
C LEU A 100 26.32 -8.51 -28.90
N ARG A 101 27.66 -8.46 -28.96
CA ARG A 101 28.47 -7.68 -28.01
C ARG A 101 28.18 -6.17 -28.12
N ALA A 102 28.04 -5.67 -29.33
CA ALA A 102 27.67 -4.27 -29.56
C ALA A 102 26.27 -3.97 -29.00
N GLU A 103 25.33 -4.91 -29.12
CA GLU A 103 23.98 -4.76 -28.53
C GLU A 103 24.03 -4.76 -27.01
N LEU A 104 24.83 -5.63 -26.40
CA LEU A 104 25.07 -5.60 -24.95
C LEU A 104 25.68 -4.26 -24.50
N GLN A 105 26.57 -3.67 -25.27
CA GLN A 105 27.14 -2.34 -24.98
C GLN A 105 26.06 -1.25 -24.99
N ARG A 106 25.15 -1.26 -25.98
CA ARG A 106 24.01 -0.31 -26.03
C ARG A 106 23.10 -0.47 -24.82
N MET A 107 22.77 -1.71 -24.47
CA MET A 107 21.95 -2.03 -23.30
C MET A 107 22.59 -1.51 -22.00
N ARG A 108 23.90 -1.70 -21.83
CA ARG A 108 24.63 -1.14 -20.66
C ARG A 108 24.57 0.38 -20.59
N GLN A 109 24.65 1.07 -21.73
CA GLN A 109 24.49 2.53 -21.77
C GLN A 109 23.07 2.91 -21.35
N GLN A 110 22.06 2.17 -21.78
CA GLN A 110 20.67 2.38 -21.37
C GLN A 110 20.47 2.18 -19.86
N ILE A 111 21.04 1.11 -19.29
CA ILE A 111 20.98 0.85 -17.84
C ILE A 111 21.68 1.97 -17.05
N ARG A 112 22.83 2.46 -17.50
CA ARG A 112 23.50 3.59 -16.85
C ARG A 112 22.62 4.84 -16.84
N LYS A 113 21.96 5.15 -17.97
CA LYS A 113 21.03 6.27 -18.08
C LYS A 113 19.84 6.10 -17.12
N GLN A 114 19.23 4.90 -17.08
CA GLN A 114 18.13 4.58 -16.20
C GLN A 114 18.54 4.69 -14.73
N ASN A 115 19.73 4.20 -14.37
CA ASN A 115 20.28 4.35 -13.02
C ASN A 115 20.51 5.82 -12.66
N THR A 116 21.08 6.63 -13.55
CA THR A 116 21.28 8.06 -13.32
C THR A 116 19.94 8.77 -13.07
N THR A 117 18.91 8.44 -13.86
CA THR A 117 17.55 8.96 -13.69
C THR A 117 16.98 8.54 -12.34
N LEU A 118 17.12 7.26 -11.93
CA LEU A 118 16.67 6.77 -10.63
C LEU A 118 17.30 7.53 -9.48
N GLN A 119 18.64 7.68 -9.50
CA GLN A 119 19.37 8.43 -8.47
C GLN A 119 18.94 9.91 -8.43
N GLY A 120 18.60 10.49 -9.59
CA GLY A 120 18.01 11.84 -9.69
C GLY A 120 16.68 11.93 -8.95
N ILE A 121 15.73 11.08 -9.33
CA ILE A 121 14.38 11.05 -8.73
C ILE A 121 14.47 10.82 -7.21
N ARG A 122 15.30 9.89 -6.73
CA ARG A 122 15.49 9.64 -5.31
C ARG A 122 15.97 10.87 -4.54
N ARG A 123 16.91 11.65 -5.09
CA ARG A 123 17.36 12.91 -4.47
C ARG A 123 16.25 13.96 -4.44
N GLU A 124 15.51 14.12 -5.53
CA GLU A 124 14.39 15.06 -5.61
C GLU A 124 13.30 14.70 -4.61
N THR A 125 12.89 13.43 -4.55
CA THR A 125 11.92 12.92 -3.56
C THR A 125 12.39 13.20 -2.13
N GLY A 126 13.66 13.00 -1.82
CA GLY A 126 14.23 13.34 -0.53
C GLY A 126 14.11 14.84 -0.21
N THR A 127 14.40 15.71 -1.17
CA THR A 127 14.28 17.16 -1.03
C THR A 127 12.82 17.60 -0.84
N HIS A 128 11.91 17.04 -1.62
CA HIS A 128 10.47 17.32 -1.51
C HIS A 128 9.90 16.85 -0.18
N SER A 129 10.34 15.67 0.31
CA SER A 129 9.97 15.15 1.63
C SER A 129 10.45 16.06 2.77
N LEU A 130 11.69 16.55 2.72
CA LEU A 130 12.21 17.50 3.71
C LEU A 130 11.41 18.79 3.74
N ALA A 131 11.06 19.35 2.58
CA ALA A 131 10.23 20.55 2.47
C ALA A 131 8.83 20.33 3.06
N TYR A 132 8.20 19.19 2.73
CA TYR A 132 6.92 18.79 3.28
C TYR A 132 6.96 18.70 4.81
N HIS A 133 7.89 17.92 5.36
CA HIS A 133 8.01 17.71 6.81
C HIS A 133 8.35 18.99 7.58
N SER A 134 9.18 19.86 7.01
CA SER A 134 9.49 21.16 7.60
C SER A 134 8.23 22.02 7.75
N ALA A 135 7.38 22.07 6.72
CA ALA A 135 6.13 22.81 6.76
C ALA A 135 5.16 22.20 7.80
N ILE A 136 5.01 20.87 7.82
CA ILE A 136 4.18 20.16 8.82
C ILE A 136 4.68 20.41 10.25
N ALA A 137 5.98 20.33 10.49
CA ALA A 137 6.56 20.60 11.81
C ALA A 137 6.29 22.03 12.28
N SER A 138 6.41 23.00 11.37
CA SER A 138 6.12 24.42 11.64
C SER A 138 4.64 24.62 12.01
N ILE A 139 3.70 23.96 11.34
CA ILE A 139 2.28 24.02 11.67
C ILE A 139 2.02 23.38 13.03
N ASN A 140 2.52 22.15 13.24
CA ASN A 140 2.25 21.39 14.47
C ASN A 140 2.80 22.09 15.72
N SER A 141 4.00 22.70 15.64
CA SER A 141 4.58 23.45 16.76
C SER A 141 3.69 24.60 17.21
N ARG A 142 3.08 25.32 16.25
CA ARG A 142 2.17 26.41 16.56
C ARG A 142 0.79 25.94 17.04
N LEU A 143 0.25 24.87 16.47
CA LEU A 143 -1.02 24.30 16.90
C LEU A 143 -0.96 23.70 18.31
N GLN A 144 0.21 23.24 18.76
CA GLN A 144 0.40 22.77 20.14
C GLN A 144 0.28 23.88 21.17
N VAL A 145 0.72 25.08 20.84
CA VAL A 145 0.61 26.27 21.70
C VAL A 145 -0.78 26.90 21.60
N GLY A 146 -1.46 26.69 20.49
CA GLY A 146 -2.70 27.38 20.11
C GLY A 146 -2.41 28.65 19.33
N THR A 147 -3.31 28.98 18.41
CA THR A 147 -3.19 30.15 17.53
C THR A 147 -4.58 30.67 17.16
N THR A 148 -4.63 31.85 16.55
CA THR A 148 -5.91 32.35 16.02
C THR A 148 -6.47 31.41 14.95
N PRO A 149 -7.77 31.11 14.98
CA PRO A 149 -8.43 30.32 13.95
C PRO A 149 -8.16 30.87 12.54
N GLY A 150 -7.77 30.01 11.62
CA GLY A 150 -7.48 30.41 10.25
C GLY A 150 -6.24 31.28 10.08
N ASN A 151 -5.25 31.21 10.96
CA ASN A 151 -4.03 32.02 10.93
C ASN A 151 -3.38 32.01 9.54
N PRO A 152 -3.14 33.17 8.87
CA PRO A 152 -2.61 33.25 7.50
C PRO A 152 -1.25 32.60 7.32
N TYR A 153 -0.37 32.68 8.32
CA TYR A 153 0.94 32.02 8.29
C TYR A 153 0.79 30.52 8.17
N MET A 154 -0.15 29.91 8.94
CA MET A 154 -0.37 28.49 8.94
C MET A 154 -1.04 28.02 7.65
N VAL A 155 -1.95 28.81 7.09
CA VAL A 155 -2.54 28.54 5.78
C VAL A 155 -1.45 28.56 4.70
N ASN A 156 -0.49 29.49 4.76
CA ASN A 156 0.64 29.52 3.85
C ASN A 156 1.53 28.27 4.00
N GLN A 157 1.87 27.88 5.23
CA GLN A 157 2.64 26.65 5.48
C GLN A 157 1.91 25.39 5.01
N TRP A 158 0.59 25.35 5.14
CA TRP A 158 -0.23 24.26 4.63
C TRP A 158 -0.17 24.18 3.09
N ASN A 159 -0.21 25.32 2.41
CA ASN A 159 -0.03 25.37 0.95
C ASN A 159 1.37 24.88 0.53
N VAL A 160 2.42 25.22 1.28
CA VAL A 160 3.79 24.72 1.06
C VAL A 160 3.83 23.20 1.24
N ALA A 161 3.20 22.66 2.30
CA ALA A 161 3.12 21.23 2.52
C ALA A 161 2.34 20.51 1.40
N GLN A 162 1.21 21.08 0.96
CA GLN A 162 0.44 20.54 -0.16
C GLN A 162 1.26 20.51 -1.45
N SER A 163 2.00 21.57 -1.75
CA SER A 163 2.89 21.61 -2.91
C SER A 163 4.02 20.57 -2.81
N GLY A 164 4.64 20.43 -1.63
CA GLY A 164 5.65 19.40 -1.36
C GLY A 164 5.11 17.99 -1.62
N LEU A 165 3.93 17.68 -1.11
CA LEU A 165 3.30 16.38 -1.32
C LEU A 165 2.91 16.13 -2.79
N SER A 166 2.47 17.17 -3.49
CA SER A 166 2.19 17.12 -4.93
C SER A 166 3.46 16.86 -5.76
N ASN A 167 4.61 17.39 -5.33
CA ASN A 167 5.88 17.13 -5.98
C ASN A 167 6.32 15.67 -5.76
N ILE A 168 6.16 15.11 -4.55
CA ILE A 168 6.42 13.68 -4.27
C ILE A 168 5.53 12.79 -5.15
N ASP A 169 4.27 13.13 -5.34
CA ASP A 169 3.36 12.40 -6.24
C ASP A 169 3.83 12.43 -7.70
N ARG A 170 4.40 13.56 -8.14
CA ARG A 170 5.04 13.67 -9.46
C ARG A 170 6.29 12.80 -9.56
N ASP A 171 7.10 12.73 -8.51
CA ASP A 171 8.27 11.86 -8.46
C ASP A 171 7.86 10.38 -8.58
N VAL A 172 6.77 9.96 -7.92
CA VAL A 172 6.19 8.62 -8.08
C VAL A 172 5.78 8.36 -9.54
N SER A 173 5.20 9.35 -10.20
CA SER A 173 4.84 9.25 -11.62
C SER A 173 6.07 9.10 -12.52
N GLN A 174 7.18 9.79 -12.20
CA GLN A 174 8.45 9.64 -12.89
C GLN A 174 9.07 8.24 -12.63
N MET A 175 9.00 7.73 -11.40
CA MET A 175 9.41 6.36 -11.07
C MET A 175 8.63 5.32 -11.88
N ASN A 176 7.31 5.48 -12.03
CA ASN A 176 6.49 4.60 -12.87
C ASN A 176 6.91 4.64 -14.34
N SER A 177 7.20 5.82 -14.88
CA SER A 177 7.69 5.98 -16.25
C SER A 177 9.06 5.31 -16.44
N LEU A 178 9.92 5.42 -15.43
CA LEU A 178 11.22 4.75 -15.42
C LEU A 178 11.05 3.23 -15.34
N ALA A 179 10.13 2.71 -14.51
CA ALA A 179 9.84 1.28 -14.39
C ALA A 179 9.41 0.69 -15.74
N ASN A 180 8.55 1.38 -16.48
CA ASN A 180 8.16 0.97 -17.84
C ASN A 180 9.36 0.94 -18.79
N SER A 181 10.27 1.92 -18.70
CA SER A 181 11.51 1.94 -19.50
C SER A 181 12.45 0.78 -19.14
N VAL A 182 12.58 0.46 -17.84
CA VAL A 182 13.40 -0.67 -17.36
C VAL A 182 12.79 -2.00 -17.78
N ALA A 183 11.46 -2.16 -17.72
CA ALA A 183 10.75 -3.35 -18.20
C ALA A 183 11.00 -3.61 -19.69
N GLY A 184 11.00 -2.55 -20.51
CA GLY A 184 11.40 -2.66 -21.92
C GLY A 184 12.87 -3.13 -22.11
N THR A 185 13.77 -2.66 -21.24
CA THR A 185 15.18 -3.10 -21.24
C THR A 185 15.30 -4.56 -20.77
N SER A 186 14.49 -5.02 -19.82
CA SER A 186 14.42 -6.42 -19.36
C SER A 186 13.99 -7.34 -20.51
N THR A 187 12.94 -6.99 -21.26
CA THR A 187 12.50 -7.75 -22.43
C THR A 187 13.63 -7.85 -23.48
N MET A 188 14.34 -6.75 -23.76
CA MET A 188 15.45 -6.75 -24.69
C MET A 188 16.61 -7.61 -24.20
N SER A 189 16.89 -7.64 -22.89
CA SER A 189 17.94 -8.45 -22.30
C SER A 189 17.64 -9.95 -22.41
N ALA A 190 16.39 -10.36 -22.21
CA ALA A 190 15.94 -11.72 -22.39
C ALA A 190 16.12 -12.16 -23.87
N TYR A 191 15.70 -11.32 -24.81
CA TYR A 191 15.92 -11.57 -26.24
C TYR A 191 17.40 -11.69 -26.61
N LEU A 192 18.26 -10.83 -26.03
CA LEU A 192 19.70 -10.89 -26.27
C LEU A 192 20.30 -12.20 -25.76
N LEU A 193 19.87 -12.67 -24.58
CA LEU A 193 20.29 -13.94 -24.01
C LEU A 193 19.92 -15.12 -24.92
N GLU A 194 18.64 -15.17 -25.35
CA GLU A 194 18.17 -16.23 -26.25
C GLU A 194 18.93 -16.22 -27.61
N THR A 195 19.17 -15.03 -28.16
CA THR A 195 19.92 -14.89 -29.42
C THR A 195 21.39 -15.31 -29.25
N THR A 196 21.97 -15.02 -28.06
CA THR A 196 23.37 -15.47 -27.78
C THR A 196 23.43 -17.00 -27.67
N ARG A 197 22.45 -17.64 -27.04
CA ARG A 197 22.32 -19.11 -26.96
C ARG A 197 22.10 -19.73 -28.33
N ALA A 198 21.23 -19.15 -29.15
CA ALA A 198 20.99 -19.64 -30.50
C ALA A 198 22.25 -19.57 -31.39
N ALA A 199 23.16 -18.64 -31.12
CA ALA A 199 24.40 -18.51 -31.88
C ALA A 199 25.36 -19.71 -31.74
N TYR A 200 25.23 -20.51 -30.67
CA TYR A 200 26.01 -21.77 -30.55
C TYR A 200 25.65 -22.81 -31.61
N GLY A 201 24.41 -22.79 -32.13
CA GLY A 201 23.96 -23.72 -33.18
C GLY A 201 24.37 -23.33 -34.59
N LEU A 202 25.08 -22.22 -34.81
CA LEU A 202 25.49 -21.77 -36.12
C LEU A 202 26.67 -22.60 -36.64
N SER A 203 26.59 -23.04 -37.88
CA SER A 203 27.67 -23.79 -38.54
C SER A 203 28.88 -22.90 -38.87
N GLY A 204 30.07 -23.50 -38.90
CA GLY A 204 31.31 -22.79 -39.24
C GLY A 204 31.94 -22.02 -38.06
N ALA A 205 31.53 -22.29 -36.84
CA ALA A 205 32.18 -21.78 -35.64
C ALA A 205 33.53 -22.47 -35.40
N VAL A 206 34.50 -21.70 -34.95
CA VAL A 206 35.77 -22.21 -34.43
C VAL A 206 35.75 -22.18 -32.90
N GLU A 207 36.68 -22.92 -32.27
CA GLU A 207 36.78 -23.00 -30.82
C GLU A 207 36.88 -21.60 -30.13
N ALA A 208 37.55 -20.66 -30.80
CA ALA A 208 37.63 -19.28 -30.32
C ALA A 208 36.26 -18.56 -30.30
N ASP A 209 35.37 -18.86 -31.24
CA ASP A 209 34.01 -18.31 -31.28
C ASP A 209 33.17 -18.84 -30.14
N HIS A 210 33.23 -20.15 -29.86
CA HIS A 210 32.52 -20.76 -28.72
C HIS A 210 32.96 -20.18 -27.37
N ARG A 211 34.27 -19.98 -27.20
CA ARG A 211 34.77 -19.30 -25.95
C ARG A 211 34.28 -17.87 -25.83
N GLN A 212 34.25 -17.12 -26.92
CA GLN A 212 33.73 -15.76 -26.91
C GLN A 212 32.22 -15.70 -26.68
N LEU A 213 31.45 -16.65 -27.20
CA LEU A 213 30.02 -16.78 -26.93
C LEU A 213 29.76 -17.13 -25.46
N ALA A 214 30.55 -18.02 -24.85
CA ALA A 214 30.41 -18.37 -23.44
C ALA A 214 30.66 -17.16 -22.52
N ILE A 215 31.69 -16.36 -22.80
CA ILE A 215 31.96 -15.12 -22.07
C ILE A 215 30.78 -14.13 -22.23
N LEU A 216 30.31 -13.96 -23.47
CA LEU A 216 29.20 -13.04 -23.76
C LEU A 216 27.90 -13.48 -23.07
N GLU A 217 27.58 -14.78 -23.06
CA GLU A 217 26.41 -15.32 -22.40
C GLU A 217 26.45 -15.05 -20.89
N ASP A 218 27.60 -15.26 -20.23
CA ASP A 218 27.79 -14.94 -18.83
C ASP A 218 27.58 -13.43 -18.53
N GLU A 219 28.16 -12.57 -19.40
CA GLU A 219 27.98 -11.10 -19.26
C GLU A 219 26.54 -10.65 -19.48
N VAL A 220 25.80 -11.27 -20.41
CA VAL A 220 24.38 -11.03 -20.63
C VAL A 220 23.57 -11.50 -19.42
N ASN A 221 23.83 -12.72 -18.91
CA ASN A 221 23.14 -13.24 -17.71
C ASN A 221 23.31 -12.32 -16.50
N ARG A 222 24.53 -11.85 -16.22
CA ARG A 222 24.78 -10.89 -15.15
C ARG A 222 24.03 -9.58 -15.34
N THR A 223 23.88 -9.16 -16.60
CA THR A 223 23.12 -7.95 -16.96
C THR A 223 21.63 -8.15 -16.74
N VAL A 224 21.07 -9.32 -17.09
CA VAL A 224 19.67 -9.68 -16.82
C VAL A 224 19.38 -9.59 -15.33
N VAL A 225 20.19 -10.25 -14.48
CA VAL A 225 20.03 -10.23 -13.02
C VAL A 225 20.09 -8.80 -12.46
N LEU A 226 20.96 -7.95 -13.02
CA LEU A 226 21.06 -6.55 -12.60
C LEU A 226 19.78 -5.76 -12.94
N ILE A 227 19.20 -5.98 -14.11
CA ILE A 227 17.96 -5.31 -14.55
C ILE A 227 16.79 -5.77 -13.70
N ASP A 228 16.66 -7.06 -13.40
CA ASP A 228 15.59 -7.59 -12.56
C ASP A 228 15.66 -7.03 -11.14
N ARG A 229 16.87 -6.93 -10.57
CA ARG A 229 17.07 -6.28 -9.27
C ARG A 229 16.70 -4.80 -9.31
N LEU A 230 17.08 -4.07 -10.37
CA LEU A 230 16.70 -2.67 -10.55
C LEU A 230 15.18 -2.51 -10.62
N LEU A 231 14.49 -3.37 -11.37
CA LEU A 231 13.04 -3.33 -11.51
C LEU A 231 12.33 -3.62 -10.18
N ASN A 232 12.79 -4.62 -9.43
CA ASN A 232 12.23 -4.98 -8.14
C ASN A 232 12.38 -3.84 -7.12
N GLU A 233 13.58 -3.27 -6.97
CA GLU A 233 13.82 -2.18 -6.03
C GLU A 233 13.03 -0.93 -6.39
N LEU A 234 12.91 -0.62 -7.70
CA LEU A 234 12.12 0.50 -8.18
C LEU A 234 10.61 0.29 -7.92
N SER A 235 10.11 -0.94 -8.10
CA SER A 235 8.72 -1.28 -7.80
C SER A 235 8.40 -1.16 -6.32
N GLU A 236 9.33 -1.55 -5.44
CA GLU A 236 9.20 -1.36 -4.01
C GLU A 236 9.22 0.12 -3.61
N ASP A 237 10.09 0.94 -4.22
CA ASP A 237 10.11 2.39 -4.00
C ASP A 237 8.77 3.02 -4.39
N ILE A 238 8.21 2.67 -5.55
CA ILE A 238 6.91 3.13 -6.03
C ILE A 238 5.81 2.78 -5.03
N ASN A 239 5.74 1.53 -4.59
CA ASN A 239 4.71 1.07 -3.66
C ASN A 239 4.78 1.79 -2.32
N ARG A 240 5.98 1.94 -1.74
CA ARG A 240 6.19 2.66 -0.48
C ARG A 240 5.80 4.12 -0.59
N GLN A 241 6.23 4.81 -1.65
CA GLN A 241 5.92 6.23 -1.84
C GLN A 241 4.44 6.47 -2.14
N THR A 242 3.79 5.60 -2.92
CA THR A 242 2.34 5.69 -3.19
C THR A 242 1.52 5.58 -1.91
N ALA A 243 1.84 4.59 -1.07
CA ALA A 243 1.18 4.41 0.22
C ALA A 243 1.41 5.61 1.15
N TYR A 244 2.64 6.14 1.18
CA TYR A 244 3.00 7.32 1.94
C TYR A 244 2.21 8.56 1.50
N VAL A 245 2.18 8.87 0.20
CA VAL A 245 1.43 10.01 -0.34
C VAL A 245 -0.06 9.91 0.00
N ALA A 246 -0.65 8.71 -0.09
CA ALA A 246 -2.05 8.50 0.27
C ALA A 246 -2.31 8.77 1.75
N ALA A 247 -1.44 8.31 2.65
CA ALA A 247 -1.54 8.56 4.08
C ALA A 247 -1.39 10.05 4.41
N GLU A 248 -0.39 10.71 3.82
CA GLU A 248 -0.12 12.11 4.08
C GLU A 248 -1.19 13.06 3.52
N ARG A 249 -1.90 12.69 2.45
CA ARG A 249 -3.08 13.44 1.99
C ARG A 249 -4.19 13.46 3.06
N SER A 250 -4.41 12.34 3.74
CA SER A 250 -5.36 12.26 4.84
C SER A 250 -4.92 13.11 6.03
N ASN A 251 -3.62 13.10 6.36
CA ASN A 251 -3.03 13.92 7.40
C ASN A 251 -3.18 15.43 7.10
N LEU A 252 -2.92 15.86 5.86
CA LEU A 252 -3.12 17.25 5.44
C LEU A 252 -4.58 17.70 5.56
N THR A 253 -5.54 16.81 5.29
CA THR A 253 -6.96 17.11 5.47
C THR A 253 -7.30 17.32 6.93
N ALA A 254 -6.83 16.46 7.83
CA ALA A 254 -7.01 16.63 9.27
C ALA A 254 -6.33 17.90 9.79
N LEU A 255 -5.13 18.21 9.29
CA LEU A 255 -4.38 19.40 9.64
C LEU A 255 -5.08 20.70 9.20
N SER A 256 -5.76 20.69 8.05
CA SER A 256 -6.54 21.85 7.58
C SER A 256 -7.68 22.20 8.55
N LEU A 257 -8.31 21.17 9.13
CA LEU A 257 -9.35 21.37 10.15
C LEU A 257 -8.76 21.93 11.45
N ALA A 258 -7.59 21.43 11.88
CA ALA A 258 -6.89 21.93 13.06
C ALA A 258 -6.49 23.41 12.89
N ILE A 259 -6.03 23.82 11.70
CA ILE A 259 -5.71 25.22 11.36
C ILE A 259 -6.97 26.09 11.44
N LYS A 260 -8.10 25.62 10.90
CA LYS A 260 -9.39 26.35 10.98
C LYS A 260 -9.84 26.58 12.42
N ASN A 261 -9.57 25.63 13.32
CA ASN A 261 -9.92 25.71 14.73
C ASN A 261 -8.88 26.48 15.56
N GLY A 262 -7.68 26.66 15.05
CA GLY A 262 -6.56 27.31 15.74
C GLY A 262 -5.86 26.45 16.79
N GLU A 263 -6.22 25.16 16.88
CA GLU A 263 -5.65 24.21 17.85
C GLU A 263 -5.61 22.77 17.30
N SER A 264 -4.69 21.98 17.81
CA SER A 264 -4.63 20.54 17.52
C SER A 264 -5.69 19.80 18.31
N LEU A 265 -6.66 19.19 17.65
CA LEU A 265 -7.74 18.43 18.29
C LEU A 265 -7.19 17.37 19.26
N GLY A 266 -7.46 17.53 20.55
CA GLY A 266 -7.08 16.58 21.60
C GLY A 266 -5.65 16.67 22.12
N ASN A 267 -4.78 17.53 21.58
CA ASN A 267 -3.37 17.66 21.93
C ASN A 267 -2.93 19.08 22.32
N SER A 268 -3.86 20.03 22.45
CA SER A 268 -3.53 21.38 22.92
C SER A 268 -2.98 21.35 24.34
N LEU A 269 -1.89 22.08 24.60
CA LEU A 269 -1.33 22.25 25.97
C LEU A 269 -2.33 22.92 26.90
N ALA A 270 -3.24 23.77 26.38
CA ALA A 270 -4.32 24.37 27.14
C ALA A 270 -5.30 23.29 27.64
N ASN A 271 -5.67 22.33 26.81
CA ASN A 271 -6.53 21.20 27.21
C ASN A 271 -5.83 20.25 28.19
N ARG A 272 -4.49 20.12 28.14
CA ARG A 272 -3.72 19.37 29.14
C ARG A 272 -3.71 20.04 30.51
N ALA A 273 -3.62 21.34 30.57
CA ALA A 273 -3.66 22.08 31.83
C ALA A 273 -5.02 21.93 32.56
N TYR A 274 -6.12 21.89 31.80
CA TYR A 274 -7.44 21.59 32.35
C TYR A 274 -7.64 20.12 32.74
N ALA A 275 -7.06 19.19 31.97
CA ALA A 275 -7.14 17.75 32.24
C ALA A 275 -6.31 17.33 33.48
N THR A 276 -5.24 18.06 33.82
CA THR A 276 -4.42 17.83 35.04
C THR A 276 -5.05 18.43 36.30
N ALA A 277 -6.00 19.38 36.16
CA ALA A 277 -6.72 19.99 37.29
C ALA A 277 -7.97 19.18 37.69
N ALA A 278 -8.43 18.22 36.93
CA ALA A 278 -9.53 17.31 37.28
C ALA A 278 -8.94 16.05 37.97
N PRO A 279 -9.56 15.56 39.07
CA PRO A 279 -9.10 14.34 39.73
C PRO A 279 -9.14 13.18 38.70
N ILE A 280 -8.05 12.44 38.61
CA ILE A 280 -7.88 11.30 37.72
C ILE A 280 -8.84 10.19 38.11
N ALA A 281 -10.09 10.26 37.61
CA ALA A 281 -10.89 9.07 37.46
C ALA A 281 -10.36 8.35 36.21
N ALA A 282 -9.89 7.11 36.37
CA ALA A 282 -9.34 6.27 35.31
C ALA A 282 -10.28 6.27 34.10
N VAL A 283 -9.93 7.02 33.04
CA VAL A 283 -10.67 6.97 31.77
C VAL A 283 -10.18 5.73 31.04
N GLY A 284 -10.88 4.63 31.25
CA GLY A 284 -10.81 3.44 30.42
C GLY A 284 -11.15 3.82 28.96
N ILE A 285 -10.31 3.40 28.07
CA ILE A 285 -10.45 3.48 26.60
C ILE A 285 -11.69 2.66 26.22
N ASN A 286 -12.88 3.28 26.22
CA ASN A 286 -14.13 2.74 25.66
C ASN A 286 -15.32 3.68 25.94
N SER A 287 -15.19 4.99 25.67
CA SER A 287 -16.28 5.94 25.89
C SER A 287 -17.51 5.73 24.97
N ASP A 288 -17.38 4.98 23.87
CA ASP A 288 -18.52 4.69 23.00
C ASP A 288 -19.26 3.41 23.39
N THR A 289 -18.59 2.45 24.02
CA THR A 289 -19.22 1.25 24.56
C THR A 289 -20.06 1.57 25.80
N ALA A 290 -19.68 2.57 26.61
CA ALA A 290 -20.43 2.98 27.77
C ALA A 290 -21.79 3.64 27.42
N ARG A 291 -21.93 4.25 26.25
CA ARG A 291 -23.16 4.89 25.79
C ARG A 291 -24.23 3.92 25.30
N THR A 292 -23.83 2.72 24.92
CA THR A 292 -24.73 1.65 24.42
C THR A 292 -24.92 0.52 25.43
N ALA A 293 -24.17 0.51 26.55
CA ALA A 293 -24.33 -0.46 27.59
C ALA A 293 -25.77 -0.42 28.12
N GLY A 294 -26.50 -1.51 28.00
CA GLY A 294 -27.89 -1.64 28.42
C GLY A 294 -28.94 -1.20 27.40
N ARG A 295 -28.59 -0.64 26.25
CA ARG A 295 -29.57 -0.33 25.19
C ARG A 295 -29.73 -1.54 24.24
N ARG A 296 -30.99 -1.81 23.88
CA ARG A 296 -31.25 -2.83 22.84
C ARG A 296 -31.08 -2.20 21.45
N PRO A 297 -30.35 -2.85 20.56
CA PRO A 297 -30.24 -2.38 19.18
C PRO A 297 -31.61 -2.42 18.47
N LEU A 298 -31.90 -1.41 17.67
CA LEU A 298 -33.10 -1.35 16.81
C LEU A 298 -33.03 -2.44 15.71
N VAL A 299 -31.84 -2.59 15.11
CA VAL A 299 -31.56 -3.59 14.07
C VAL A 299 -30.16 -4.14 14.31
N VAL A 300 -30.00 -5.46 14.15
CA VAL A 300 -28.71 -6.17 14.09
C VAL A 300 -28.61 -6.82 12.72
N ILE A 301 -27.62 -6.41 11.93
CA ILE A 301 -27.33 -6.98 10.62
C ILE A 301 -26.08 -7.87 10.77
N ARG A 302 -26.23 -9.16 10.51
CA ARG A 302 -25.13 -10.14 10.54
C ARG A 302 -24.60 -10.37 9.15
N PHE A 303 -23.31 -10.22 8.96
CA PHE A 303 -22.61 -10.44 7.69
C PHE A 303 -21.89 -11.79 7.71
N ASP A 304 -22.67 -12.85 7.92
CA ASP A 304 -22.24 -14.25 7.98
C ASP A 304 -22.09 -14.90 6.58
N ARG A 305 -22.69 -14.25 5.55
CA ARG A 305 -22.67 -14.69 4.15
C ARG A 305 -22.49 -13.49 3.19
N PRO A 306 -22.04 -13.73 1.94
CA PRO A 306 -22.06 -12.70 0.91
C PRO A 306 -23.52 -12.35 0.57
N ASN A 307 -23.78 -11.06 0.25
CA ASN A 307 -25.09 -10.54 -0.17
C ASN A 307 -26.24 -10.71 0.83
N VAL A 308 -26.07 -10.15 2.03
CA VAL A 308 -27.13 -10.10 3.04
C VAL A 308 -28.19 -9.09 2.62
N SER A 309 -29.45 -9.53 2.47
CA SER A 309 -30.60 -8.67 2.18
C SER A 309 -31.10 -8.00 3.47
N TYR A 310 -30.60 -6.80 3.79
CA TYR A 310 -30.98 -6.07 4.98
C TYR A 310 -31.79 -4.79 4.70
N GLN A 311 -31.79 -4.30 3.46
CA GLN A 311 -32.32 -2.98 3.09
C GLN A 311 -33.77 -2.80 3.46
N GLN A 312 -34.64 -3.77 3.15
CA GLN A 312 -36.07 -3.69 3.45
C GLN A 312 -36.36 -3.66 4.96
N ALA A 313 -35.68 -4.53 5.72
CA ALA A 313 -35.83 -4.59 7.18
C ALA A 313 -35.33 -3.29 7.84
N LEU A 314 -34.19 -2.78 7.36
CA LEU A 314 -33.59 -1.53 7.80
C LEU A 314 -34.53 -0.34 7.53
N TYR A 315 -35.07 -0.24 6.32
CA TYR A 315 -36.03 0.79 5.92
C TYR A 315 -37.26 0.78 6.83
N THR A 316 -37.88 -0.38 7.01
CA THR A 316 -39.08 -0.53 7.85
C THR A 316 -38.83 -0.12 9.31
N ALA A 317 -37.66 -0.52 9.87
CA ALA A 317 -37.30 -0.19 11.23
C ALA A 317 -37.06 1.31 11.43
N VAL A 318 -36.28 1.92 10.53
CA VAL A 318 -35.94 3.36 10.56
C VAL A 318 -37.20 4.22 10.34
N SER A 319 -38.04 3.91 9.34
CA SER A 319 -39.26 4.63 9.06
C SER A 319 -40.22 4.62 10.23
N ARG A 320 -40.38 3.47 10.91
CA ARG A 320 -41.22 3.35 12.12
C ARG A 320 -40.74 4.25 13.28
N VAL A 321 -39.41 4.38 13.42
CA VAL A 321 -38.83 5.28 14.45
C VAL A 321 -39.05 6.73 14.05
N LEU A 322 -38.82 7.12 12.82
CA LEU A 322 -38.99 8.49 12.32
C LEU A 322 -40.44 8.96 12.35
N GLN A 323 -41.42 8.06 12.14
CA GLN A 323 -42.84 8.36 12.32
C GLN A 323 -43.20 8.74 13.74
N ARG A 324 -42.54 8.10 14.74
CA ARG A 324 -42.78 8.39 16.15
C ARG A 324 -41.90 9.52 16.69
N ARG A 325 -40.70 9.67 16.17
CA ARG A 325 -39.68 10.66 16.54
C ARG A 325 -39.04 11.25 15.31
N PRO A 326 -39.58 12.30 14.68
CA PRO A 326 -39.07 12.87 13.45
C PRO A 326 -37.63 13.39 13.54
N GLN A 327 -37.17 13.75 14.72
CA GLN A 327 -35.82 14.28 14.99
C GLN A 327 -34.86 13.23 15.58
N ALA A 328 -35.21 11.93 15.55
CA ALA A 328 -34.36 10.89 16.10
C ALA A 328 -32.99 10.86 15.40
N GLY A 329 -31.93 10.74 16.18
CA GLY A 329 -30.58 10.39 15.72
C GLY A 329 -30.35 8.88 15.82
N PHE A 330 -29.32 8.40 15.13
CA PHE A 330 -28.98 7.00 15.13
C PHE A 330 -27.49 6.80 15.40
N ASP A 331 -27.16 5.79 16.18
CA ASP A 331 -25.78 5.33 16.38
C ASP A 331 -25.60 4.00 15.63
N LEU A 332 -24.73 3.99 14.63
CA LEU A 332 -24.38 2.82 13.81
C LEU A 332 -23.04 2.26 14.30
N ILE A 333 -23.05 1.04 14.79
CA ILE A 333 -21.87 0.43 15.42
C ILE A 333 -21.43 -0.77 14.59
N ALA A 334 -20.20 -0.71 14.06
CA ALA A 334 -19.52 -1.84 13.44
C ALA A 334 -18.98 -2.77 14.52
N VAL A 335 -19.50 -3.98 14.63
CA VAL A 335 -19.06 -4.99 15.60
C VAL A 335 -18.22 -6.04 14.88
N ALA A 336 -16.96 -6.14 15.26
CA ALA A 336 -16.06 -7.17 14.76
C ALA A 336 -16.00 -8.36 15.74
N SER A 337 -15.87 -9.58 15.21
CA SER A 337 -15.59 -10.74 16.05
C SER A 337 -14.22 -10.59 16.70
N GLY A 338 -14.17 -10.76 18.02
CA GLY A 338 -12.94 -10.77 18.82
C GLY A 338 -12.28 -12.15 18.91
N GLN A 339 -12.80 -13.15 18.19
CA GLN A 339 -12.29 -14.52 18.22
C GLN A 339 -11.18 -14.71 17.17
N GLY A 340 -10.07 -15.38 17.55
CA GLY A 340 -8.96 -15.71 16.67
C GLY A 340 -7.67 -14.97 16.97
N SER A 341 -6.69 -15.08 16.06
CA SER A 341 -5.40 -14.41 16.19
C SER A 341 -5.52 -12.88 16.01
N ALA A 342 -4.54 -12.11 16.49
CA ALA A 342 -4.51 -10.65 16.35
C ALA A 342 -4.68 -10.20 14.88
N ALA A 343 -4.08 -10.94 13.93
CA ALA A 343 -4.23 -10.67 12.50
C ALA A 343 -5.67 -10.92 12.02
N GLN A 344 -6.32 -11.98 12.47
CA GLN A 344 -7.72 -12.29 12.13
C GLN A 344 -8.68 -11.24 12.69
N VAL A 345 -8.47 -10.79 13.92
CA VAL A 345 -9.26 -9.72 14.56
C VAL A 345 -9.10 -8.40 13.78
N THR A 346 -7.90 -8.07 13.31
CA THR A 346 -7.66 -6.88 12.48
C THR A 346 -8.41 -6.96 11.14
N VAL A 347 -8.36 -8.10 10.46
CA VAL A 347 -9.09 -8.34 9.20
C VAL A 347 -10.60 -8.25 9.44
N ALA A 348 -11.11 -8.87 10.52
CA ALA A 348 -12.51 -8.80 10.91
C ALA A 348 -12.96 -7.37 11.19
N SER A 349 -12.15 -6.58 11.91
CA SER A 349 -12.42 -5.17 12.21
C SER A 349 -12.51 -4.32 10.94
N ASN A 350 -11.57 -4.49 9.99
CA ASN A 350 -11.59 -3.77 8.72
C ASN A 350 -12.80 -4.16 7.86
N LYS A 351 -13.18 -5.43 7.85
CA LYS A 351 -14.36 -5.92 7.15
C LYS A 351 -15.66 -5.38 7.78
N SER A 352 -15.74 -5.37 9.12
CA SER A 352 -16.88 -4.84 9.84
C SER A 352 -17.10 -3.34 9.60
N LYS A 353 -16.02 -2.55 9.55
CA LYS A 353 -16.07 -1.12 9.19
C LYS A 353 -16.63 -0.91 7.79
N ARG A 354 -16.13 -1.65 6.78
CA ARG A 354 -16.65 -1.57 5.40
C ARG A 354 -18.13 -1.95 5.31
N ASN A 355 -18.57 -2.97 6.04
CA ASN A 355 -19.97 -3.34 6.11
C ASN A 355 -20.83 -2.21 6.71
N ALA A 356 -20.36 -1.56 7.76
CA ALA A 356 -21.06 -0.42 8.36
C ALA A 356 -21.11 0.81 7.42
N GLU A 357 -20.07 1.07 6.65
CA GLU A 357 -20.06 2.11 5.60
C GLU A 357 -21.10 1.81 4.51
N THR A 358 -21.24 0.53 4.11
CA THR A 358 -22.28 0.11 3.15
C THR A 358 -23.67 0.33 3.71
N VAL A 359 -23.91 -0.02 4.98
CA VAL A 359 -25.19 0.24 5.68
C VAL A 359 -25.45 1.74 5.79
N LEU A 360 -24.44 2.55 6.12
CA LEU A 360 -24.54 4.01 6.19
C LEU A 360 -24.94 4.60 4.83
N ARG A 361 -24.37 4.11 3.73
CA ARG A 361 -24.75 4.50 2.37
C ARG A 361 -26.20 4.18 2.10
N SER A 362 -26.66 2.97 2.44
CA SER A 362 -28.06 2.58 2.28
C SER A 362 -29.00 3.47 3.09
N LEU A 363 -28.63 3.89 4.31
CA LEU A 363 -29.39 4.85 5.10
C LEU A 363 -29.48 6.24 4.44
N SER A 364 -28.40 6.68 3.82
CA SER A 364 -28.35 7.94 3.05
C SER A 364 -29.21 7.88 1.80
N GLU A 365 -29.18 6.78 1.06
CA GLU A 365 -30.03 6.53 -0.13
C GLU A 365 -31.53 6.49 0.24
N MET A 366 -31.84 6.05 1.44
CA MET A 366 -33.21 6.09 2.00
C MET A 366 -33.64 7.48 2.50
N GLY A 367 -32.80 8.52 2.32
CA GLY A 367 -33.12 9.90 2.66
C GLY A 367 -32.79 10.31 4.11
N LEU A 368 -32.06 9.50 4.89
CA LEU A 368 -31.63 9.87 6.23
C LEU A 368 -30.40 10.79 6.16
N PRO A 369 -30.44 12.04 6.71
CA PRO A 369 -29.30 12.93 6.70
C PRO A 369 -28.12 12.35 7.49
N LEU A 370 -26.93 12.31 6.89
CA LEU A 370 -25.70 11.76 7.50
C LEU A 370 -25.35 12.40 8.84
N GLN A 371 -25.75 13.67 9.07
CA GLN A 371 -25.55 14.40 10.32
C GLN A 371 -26.31 13.77 11.50
N ARG A 372 -27.33 12.96 11.25
CA ARG A 372 -28.11 12.24 12.25
C ARG A 372 -27.57 10.86 12.59
N VAL A 373 -26.59 10.37 11.83
CA VAL A 373 -25.99 9.05 12.01
C VAL A 373 -24.56 9.22 12.52
N ARG A 374 -24.27 8.62 13.69
CA ARG A 374 -22.89 8.50 14.20
C ARG A 374 -22.38 7.10 13.91
N LEU A 375 -21.21 7.00 13.30
CA LEU A 375 -20.55 5.74 13.04
C LEU A 375 -19.49 5.49 14.11
N SER A 376 -19.52 4.32 14.75
CA SER A 376 -18.48 3.85 15.66
C SER A 376 -18.14 2.38 15.40
N ALA A 377 -17.04 1.89 15.98
CA ALA A 377 -16.61 0.52 15.81
C ALA A 377 -16.19 -0.08 17.16
N MET A 378 -16.54 -1.35 17.38
CA MET A 378 -16.15 -2.10 18.58
C MET A 378 -15.77 -3.54 18.21
N THR A 379 -14.99 -4.18 19.07
CA THR A 379 -14.70 -5.61 18.98
C THR A 379 -15.44 -6.29 20.13
N SER A 380 -16.15 -7.39 19.84
CA SER A 380 -16.86 -8.16 20.83
C SER A 380 -16.44 -9.64 20.78
N ALA A 381 -16.14 -10.21 21.94
CA ALA A 381 -15.84 -11.62 22.07
C ALA A 381 -17.09 -12.51 21.85
N ASP A 382 -18.29 -11.96 22.07
CA ASP A 382 -19.58 -12.64 21.93
C ASP A 382 -20.05 -12.70 20.48
N ALA A 383 -19.52 -11.83 19.61
CA ALA A 383 -19.88 -11.80 18.20
C ALA A 383 -19.21 -12.96 17.44
N LYS A 384 -20.04 -13.89 16.94
CA LYS A 384 -19.58 -15.03 16.13
C LYS A 384 -19.22 -14.65 14.69
N SER A 385 -19.77 -13.54 14.19
CA SER A 385 -19.54 -12.99 12.85
C SER A 385 -19.43 -11.48 12.92
N ASN A 386 -19.05 -10.83 11.80
CA ASN A 386 -19.10 -9.38 11.72
C ASN A 386 -20.54 -8.91 11.69
N GLU A 387 -20.90 -7.99 12.57
CA GLU A 387 -22.24 -7.45 12.72
C GLU A 387 -22.24 -5.92 12.61
N VAL A 388 -23.37 -5.37 12.23
CA VAL A 388 -23.61 -3.92 12.27
C VAL A 388 -24.88 -3.69 13.09
N HIS A 389 -24.75 -2.95 14.20
CA HIS A 389 -25.84 -2.66 15.11
C HIS A 389 -26.31 -1.22 14.93
N LEU A 390 -27.61 -1.00 14.80
CA LEU A 390 -28.22 0.32 14.74
C LEU A 390 -28.99 0.59 16.04
N TYR A 391 -28.68 1.70 16.70
CA TYR A 391 -29.36 2.16 17.92
C TYR A 391 -30.07 3.49 17.67
N VAL A 392 -31.16 3.74 18.38
CA VAL A 392 -31.87 5.03 18.36
C VAL A 392 -31.32 5.91 19.49
N ARG A 393 -31.07 7.16 19.14
CA ARG A 393 -30.57 8.19 20.06
C ARG A 393 -31.64 9.24 20.27
#